data_42ea17fc1904e850bafac777beb25c33
#
_entry.id   42ea17fc1904e850bafac777beb25c33
#
_cell.length_a   1.000
_cell.length_b   1.000
_cell.length_c   1.000
_cell.angle_alpha   90.00
_cell.angle_beta   90.00
_cell.angle_gamma   90.00
#
_symmetry.space_group_name_H-M   'P 1'
#
loop_
_entity.id
_entity.type
_entity.pdbx_description
1 polymer ?
#
loop_
_entity_poly.entity_id
_entity_poly.type
_entity_poly.pdbx_seq_one_letter_code
_entity_poly.pdbx_strand_id
1 'polypeptide(L)'
;MRPVQKSVCALIVLTASLAFLYLHVWSPKPDSTVDLRHRPDQPPKFLLPDHLLVPEKKYAHIAFRIKEEILELLPKNSCKCEAQARLKLPFQKELFGQEYSMEFTKAFNPSDLADINSKREQEYRSHQQRSQSPLDQLIIVQANSPLEFPVQGVEVRPLRTILIPGLGLQAAERTLYQVNLTATMGTFDVAAEVEDVKVEGEGRMHFSLSGSQLDNLNRQMQFVTYTNTLYHPNSADIVQFSTDEHRASFSIRIRHRPTPKLYYPGSSRGEASEGTYNISALVTIATKTFLRYDKLRVLIDSIRKFYPTVTIIIADDSRDIEHMEGPHIEQYFMPFGKGWFAGRNLAVSQVTTKYVLWVDDDFIFTPRTKVEKLVDVLEKTSLDLVGGAVREITGYTTTYRQRINVESGTEEGDCLRVRQGYHHTIEGFPDCVVTDGVINFFLAHTEKVLQVGFDPRLNRVAHLEFFIDGLGILHVGSCSNVVVDHASKIKLPWLKSVNEKQYAKFRYPNSSDDTMNTKQSLFYFKNHFKCMTGN
;
A
#
# COMPACT_ATOMS: atom_id res chain seq x y z
N MET A 1 -10.93 -21.39 -53.70
CA MET A 1 -9.58 -21.35 -53.12
C MET A 1 -8.56 -21.70 -54.20
N ARG A 2 -7.60 -20.84 -54.44
CA ARG A 2 -6.54 -21.05 -55.45
C ARG A 2 -5.67 -22.25 -55.04
N PRO A 3 -5.14 -23.05 -56.00
CA PRO A 3 -4.38 -24.26 -55.71
C PRO A 3 -3.20 -24.02 -54.75
N VAL A 4 -2.56 -22.85 -54.80
CA VAL A 4 -1.46 -22.45 -53.90
C VAL A 4 -1.88 -22.38 -52.42
N GLN A 5 -3.10 -21.93 -52.11
CA GLN A 5 -3.58 -21.88 -50.74
C GLN A 5 -3.83 -23.27 -50.14
N LYS A 6 -4.28 -24.23 -50.96
CA LYS A 6 -4.46 -25.61 -50.51
C LYS A 6 -3.12 -26.29 -50.20
N SER A 7 -2.09 -26.01 -50.98
CA SER A 7 -0.73 -26.54 -50.75
C SER A 7 -0.10 -25.94 -49.49
N VAL A 8 -0.29 -24.65 -49.22
CA VAL A 8 0.24 -24.00 -48.01
C VAL A 8 -0.47 -24.53 -46.76
N CYS A 9 -1.79 -24.69 -46.78
CA CYS A 9 -2.53 -25.28 -45.67
C CYS A 9 -2.12 -26.74 -45.41
N ALA A 10 -1.92 -27.55 -46.46
CA ALA A 10 -1.43 -28.90 -46.29
C ALA A 10 -0.02 -28.98 -45.69
N LEU A 11 0.87 -28.06 -46.09
CA LEU A 11 2.21 -27.97 -45.53
C LEU A 11 2.20 -27.58 -44.02
N ILE A 12 1.33 -26.65 -43.65
CA ILE A 12 1.19 -26.23 -42.22
C ILE A 12 0.63 -27.38 -41.37
N VAL A 13 -0.36 -28.11 -41.89
CA VAL A 13 -0.92 -29.27 -41.16
C VAL A 13 0.12 -30.39 -41.06
N LEU A 14 0.92 -30.64 -42.09
CA LEU A 14 1.94 -31.66 -42.08
C LEU A 14 3.07 -31.30 -41.10
N THR A 15 3.52 -30.04 -41.08
CA THR A 15 4.56 -29.58 -40.13
C THR A 15 4.04 -29.60 -38.69
N ALA A 16 2.82 -29.20 -38.43
CA ALA A 16 2.21 -29.29 -37.11
C ALA A 16 2.05 -30.74 -36.64
N SER A 17 1.67 -31.67 -37.53
CA SER A 17 1.57 -33.09 -37.22
C SER A 17 2.93 -33.72 -36.94
N LEU A 18 3.95 -33.36 -37.71
CA LEU A 18 5.32 -33.82 -37.48
C LEU A 18 5.91 -33.27 -36.17
N ALA A 19 5.63 -32.01 -35.83
CA ALA A 19 6.04 -31.41 -34.55
C ALA A 19 5.32 -32.10 -33.38
N PHE A 20 4.03 -32.42 -33.51
CA PHE A 20 3.26 -33.16 -32.50
C PHE A 20 3.76 -34.59 -32.32
N LEU A 21 4.09 -35.30 -33.38
CA LEU A 21 4.71 -36.62 -33.36
C LEU A 21 6.11 -36.58 -32.72
N TYR A 22 6.92 -35.58 -33.09
CA TYR A 22 8.24 -35.39 -32.48
C TYR A 22 8.15 -35.16 -30.98
N LEU A 23 7.23 -34.30 -30.52
CA LEU A 23 7.01 -34.03 -29.09
C LEU A 23 6.44 -35.24 -28.33
N HIS A 24 5.64 -36.10 -28.97
CA HIS A 24 5.04 -37.27 -28.31
C HIS A 24 5.89 -38.55 -28.38
N VAL A 25 6.68 -38.71 -29.44
CA VAL A 25 7.44 -39.96 -29.65
C VAL A 25 8.91 -39.83 -29.22
N TRP A 26 9.49 -38.62 -29.35
CA TRP A 26 10.91 -38.39 -29.05
C TRP A 26 11.16 -37.52 -27.82
N SER A 27 10.13 -37.07 -27.15
CA SER A 27 10.31 -36.51 -25.81
C SER A 27 10.78 -37.65 -24.89
N PRO A 28 11.94 -37.56 -24.25
CA PRO A 28 12.34 -38.57 -23.26
C PRO A 28 11.24 -38.55 -22.22
N LYS A 29 10.52 -39.68 -22.10
CA LYS A 29 9.63 -39.92 -20.97
C LYS A 29 10.50 -39.75 -19.74
N PRO A 30 10.13 -38.90 -18.78
CA PRO A 30 10.81 -38.93 -17.52
C PRO A 30 10.57 -40.31 -16.92
N ASP A 31 11.62 -41.11 -16.80
CA ASP A 31 11.65 -42.32 -15.98
C ASP A 31 11.53 -41.87 -14.54
N SER A 32 10.33 -41.60 -14.15
CA SER A 32 9.95 -41.53 -12.74
C SER A 32 8.48 -41.89 -12.66
N THR A 33 8.21 -43.16 -12.46
CA THR A 33 7.05 -43.62 -11.71
C THR A 33 7.17 -43.04 -10.31
N VAL A 34 7.00 -41.70 -10.19
CA VAL A 34 6.69 -41.10 -8.91
C VAL A 34 5.26 -41.48 -8.65
N ASP A 35 5.07 -42.42 -7.75
CA ASP A 35 3.77 -42.82 -7.25
C ASP A 35 3.09 -41.61 -6.62
N LEU A 36 2.23 -40.93 -7.39
CA LEU A 36 1.44 -39.76 -6.99
C LEU A 36 0.38 -40.08 -5.93
N ARG A 37 0.40 -41.28 -5.33
CA ARG A 37 -0.49 -41.67 -4.25
C ARG A 37 0.05 -41.35 -2.85
N HIS A 38 1.26 -40.84 -2.71
CA HIS A 38 1.70 -40.30 -1.45
C HIS A 38 1.24 -38.86 -1.33
N ARG A 39 0.15 -38.66 -0.59
CA ARG A 39 -0.19 -37.36 -0.01
C ARG A 39 1.04 -36.86 0.73
N PRO A 40 1.54 -35.64 0.45
CA PRO A 40 2.49 -35.02 1.36
C PRO A 40 1.69 -34.41 2.51
N ASP A 41 1.26 -35.23 3.46
CA ASP A 41 0.67 -34.75 4.72
C ASP A 41 1.73 -34.24 5.70
N GLN A 42 2.95 -34.02 5.24
CA GLN A 42 3.99 -33.36 6.03
C GLN A 42 4.78 -32.38 5.16
N PRO A 43 5.01 -31.17 5.68
CA PRO A 43 5.99 -30.28 5.05
C PRO A 43 7.33 -31.02 4.95
N PRO A 44 8.16 -30.74 3.91
CA PRO A 44 9.45 -31.40 3.79
C PRO A 44 10.19 -31.22 5.11
N LYS A 45 10.40 -32.36 5.82
CA LYS A 45 11.28 -32.38 6.97
C LYS A 45 12.66 -32.06 6.43
N PHE A 46 13.12 -30.84 6.63
CA PHE A 46 14.53 -30.56 6.56
C PHE A 46 15.17 -31.54 7.56
N LEU A 47 15.85 -32.53 7.06
CA LEU A 47 16.65 -33.44 7.87
C LEU A 47 17.83 -32.63 8.43
N LEU A 48 17.54 -31.87 9.48
CA LEU A 48 18.60 -31.45 10.40
C LEU A 48 19.22 -32.73 10.96
N PRO A 49 20.54 -32.83 11.07
CA PRO A 49 21.18 -33.93 11.74
C PRO A 49 20.50 -34.19 13.09
N ASP A 50 20.18 -35.42 13.42
CA ASP A 50 19.37 -35.80 14.59
C ASP A 50 19.84 -35.15 15.92
N HIS A 51 21.13 -34.83 16.03
CA HIS A 51 21.70 -34.13 17.18
C HIS A 51 21.34 -32.64 17.27
N LEU A 52 20.79 -32.05 16.20
CA LEU A 52 20.28 -30.66 16.17
C LEU A 52 18.75 -30.60 16.28
N LEU A 53 18.05 -31.76 16.26
CA LEU A 53 16.61 -31.83 16.48
C LEU A 53 16.34 -31.70 17.98
N VAL A 54 16.25 -30.47 18.42
CA VAL A 54 15.80 -30.15 19.77
C VAL A 54 14.30 -30.41 19.85
N PRO A 55 13.79 -31.25 20.75
CA PRO A 55 12.37 -31.49 20.88
C PRO A 55 11.63 -30.18 21.13
N GLU A 56 10.74 -29.84 20.23
CA GLU A 56 10.02 -28.55 20.21
C GLU A 56 9.35 -28.18 21.55
N LYS A 57 8.87 -29.21 22.27
CA LYS A 57 8.25 -29.07 23.60
C LYS A 57 9.23 -28.68 24.72
N LYS A 58 10.51 -29.02 24.61
CA LYS A 58 11.50 -28.76 25.68
C LYS A 58 11.85 -27.26 25.78
N TYR A 59 11.72 -26.50 24.68
CA TYR A 59 12.11 -25.10 24.59
C TYR A 59 10.94 -24.18 24.23
N ALA A 60 9.70 -24.65 24.44
CA ALA A 60 8.50 -23.85 24.20
C ALA A 60 8.45 -22.56 25.04
N HIS A 61 9.10 -22.56 26.20
CA HIS A 61 9.17 -21.42 27.11
C HIS A 61 10.18 -20.34 26.68
N ILE A 62 11.03 -20.62 25.70
CA ILE A 62 12.00 -19.65 25.19
C ILE A 62 11.29 -18.72 24.21
N ALA A 63 11.37 -17.42 24.47
CA ALA A 63 10.79 -16.40 23.59
C ALA A 63 11.35 -16.51 22.16
N PHE A 64 10.49 -16.28 21.18
CA PHE A 64 10.83 -16.39 19.75
C PHE A 64 12.05 -15.54 19.36
N ARG A 65 12.16 -14.32 19.86
CA ARG A 65 13.30 -13.44 19.65
C ARG A 65 14.66 -14.07 20.04
N ILE A 66 14.69 -14.77 21.16
CA ILE A 66 15.93 -15.44 21.61
C ILE A 66 16.26 -16.62 20.68
N LYS A 67 15.23 -17.32 20.15
CA LYS A 67 15.42 -18.38 19.17
C LYS A 67 15.98 -17.85 17.85
N GLU A 68 15.55 -16.66 17.41
CA GLU A 68 16.11 -15.98 16.22
C GLU A 68 17.57 -15.59 16.43
N GLU A 69 17.89 -14.97 17.56
CA GLU A 69 19.28 -14.62 17.91
C GLU A 69 20.20 -15.85 17.93
N ILE A 70 19.71 -17.00 18.40
CA ILE A 70 20.45 -18.27 18.36
C ILE A 70 20.60 -18.78 16.93
N LEU A 71 19.56 -18.67 16.08
CA LEU A 71 19.61 -19.09 14.68
C LEU A 71 20.64 -18.30 13.88
N GLU A 72 20.86 -17.03 14.19
CA GLU A 72 21.91 -16.22 13.56
C GLU A 72 23.33 -16.67 13.93
N LEU A 73 23.49 -17.25 15.11
CA LEU A 73 24.78 -17.78 15.59
C LEU A 73 25.08 -19.18 15.01
N LEU A 74 24.08 -19.88 14.45
CA LEU A 74 24.29 -21.17 13.84
C LEU A 74 24.93 -21.02 12.45
N PRO A 75 25.82 -21.95 12.05
CA PRO A 75 26.42 -21.89 10.72
C PRO A 75 25.31 -21.98 9.66
N LYS A 76 25.18 -20.93 8.87
CA LYS A 76 24.21 -20.86 7.76
C LYS A 76 24.54 -21.95 6.75
N ASN A 77 23.53 -22.72 6.35
CA ASN A 77 23.68 -23.73 5.33
C ASN A 77 24.17 -23.08 4.03
N SER A 78 25.37 -23.41 3.60
CA SER A 78 26.00 -22.87 2.40
C SER A 78 25.59 -23.59 1.11
N CYS A 79 24.49 -24.35 1.10
CA CYS A 79 23.95 -24.94 -0.11
C CYS A 79 23.64 -23.83 -1.13
N LYS A 80 24.57 -23.56 -2.02
CA LYS A 80 24.30 -22.84 -3.26
C LYS A 80 23.57 -23.82 -4.18
N CYS A 81 22.25 -23.75 -4.20
CA CYS A 81 21.49 -24.35 -5.28
C CYS A 81 21.83 -23.61 -6.56
N GLU A 82 22.71 -24.18 -7.39
CA GLU A 82 22.88 -23.68 -8.76
C GLU A 82 21.52 -23.83 -9.46
N ALA A 83 20.94 -22.70 -9.85
CA ALA A 83 19.74 -22.72 -10.66
C ALA A 83 20.09 -23.51 -11.93
N GLN A 84 19.39 -24.65 -12.14
CA GLN A 84 19.54 -25.41 -13.39
C GLN A 84 19.40 -24.43 -14.55
N ALA A 85 20.36 -24.47 -15.48
CA ALA A 85 20.34 -23.64 -16.67
C ALA A 85 18.98 -23.82 -17.35
N ARG A 86 18.13 -22.79 -17.30
CA ARG A 86 16.81 -22.83 -17.93
C ARG A 86 17.02 -23.06 -19.42
N LEU A 87 16.27 -24.02 -19.97
CA LEU A 87 16.26 -24.29 -21.39
C LEU A 87 15.91 -22.99 -22.14
N LYS A 88 16.87 -22.41 -22.85
CA LYS A 88 16.65 -21.22 -23.68
C LYS A 88 15.96 -21.67 -24.95
N LEU A 89 14.63 -21.63 -24.97
CA LEU A 89 13.86 -21.90 -26.18
C LEU A 89 13.97 -20.70 -27.15
N PRO A 90 14.14 -20.95 -28.47
CA PRO A 90 14.01 -19.89 -29.44
C PRO A 90 12.59 -19.30 -29.33
N PHE A 91 12.47 -17.98 -29.40
CA PHE A 91 11.21 -17.24 -29.23
C PHE A 91 10.60 -17.27 -27.81
N GLN A 92 11.36 -17.64 -26.79
CA GLN A 92 10.88 -17.67 -25.41
C GLN A 92 10.28 -16.33 -24.96
N LYS A 93 10.82 -15.20 -25.43
CA LYS A 93 10.32 -13.85 -25.12
C LYS A 93 8.95 -13.54 -25.74
N GLU A 94 8.61 -14.19 -26.84
CA GLU A 94 7.36 -13.96 -27.58
C GLU A 94 6.24 -14.91 -27.14
N LEU A 95 6.62 -16.12 -26.69
CA LEU A 95 5.67 -17.16 -26.28
C LEU A 95 5.35 -17.14 -24.79
N PHE A 96 6.30 -16.72 -23.98
CA PHE A 96 6.13 -16.61 -22.53
C PHE A 96 6.34 -15.15 -22.13
N GLY A 97 5.42 -14.60 -21.36
CA GLY A 97 5.48 -13.20 -20.93
C GLY A 97 6.88 -12.79 -20.47
N GLN A 98 7.34 -11.64 -20.93
CA GLN A 98 8.69 -11.18 -20.64
C GLN A 98 8.84 -10.92 -19.15
N GLU A 99 9.79 -11.61 -18.50
CA GLU A 99 10.26 -11.21 -17.19
C GLU A 99 11.00 -9.87 -17.36
N TYR A 100 10.43 -8.79 -16.85
CA TYR A 100 11.11 -7.51 -16.85
C TYR A 100 12.02 -7.40 -15.62
N SER A 101 13.20 -6.84 -15.81
CA SER A 101 14.14 -6.52 -14.74
C SER A 101 14.45 -5.04 -14.80
N MET A 102 14.25 -4.35 -13.67
CA MET A 102 14.65 -2.97 -13.47
C MET A 102 15.73 -2.94 -12.40
N GLU A 103 16.92 -2.47 -12.78
CA GLU A 103 18.04 -2.30 -11.85
C GLU A 103 18.24 -0.81 -11.57
N PHE A 104 18.52 -0.47 -10.32
CA PHE A 104 18.76 0.91 -9.88
C PHE A 104 19.85 1.60 -10.71
N THR A 105 20.99 0.93 -10.87
CA THR A 105 22.14 1.49 -11.60
C THR A 105 21.86 1.74 -13.09
N LYS A 106 20.89 1.04 -13.68
CA LYS A 106 20.48 1.24 -15.08
C LYS A 106 19.35 2.26 -15.24
N ALA A 107 18.74 2.68 -14.15
CA ALA A 107 17.64 3.65 -14.18
C ALA A 107 18.13 5.11 -14.22
N PHE A 108 19.41 5.36 -13.94
CA PHE A 108 19.99 6.69 -13.83
C PHE A 108 21.29 6.83 -14.61
N ASN A 109 21.67 8.08 -14.91
CA ASN A 109 22.96 8.34 -15.53
C ASN A 109 24.10 8.05 -14.53
N PRO A 110 25.19 7.41 -14.98
CA PRO A 110 26.31 7.09 -14.11
C PRO A 110 26.94 8.31 -13.40
N SER A 111 26.91 9.48 -14.04
CA SER A 111 27.40 10.74 -13.47
C SER A 111 26.63 11.20 -12.23
N ASP A 112 25.35 10.86 -12.15
CA ASP A 112 24.42 11.39 -11.14
C ASP A 112 24.21 10.38 -9.98
N LEU A 113 24.78 9.17 -10.10
CA LEU A 113 24.53 8.08 -9.15
C LEU A 113 24.94 8.40 -7.72
N ALA A 114 25.98 9.19 -7.49
CA ALA A 114 26.43 9.56 -6.15
C ALA A 114 25.38 10.43 -5.43
N ASP A 115 24.89 11.46 -6.12
CA ASP A 115 23.85 12.37 -5.56
C ASP A 115 22.52 11.64 -5.38
N ILE A 116 22.18 10.78 -6.32
CA ILE A 116 20.96 9.97 -6.28
C ILE A 116 21.01 8.95 -5.14
N ASN A 117 22.17 8.33 -4.89
CA ASN A 117 22.35 7.46 -3.73
C ASN A 117 22.18 8.21 -2.41
N SER A 118 22.76 9.40 -2.28
CA SER A 118 22.57 10.22 -1.09
C SER A 118 21.10 10.56 -0.86
N LYS A 119 20.38 10.96 -1.91
CA LYS A 119 18.94 11.23 -1.87
C LYS A 119 18.13 9.96 -1.51
N ARG A 120 18.49 8.83 -2.07
CA ARG A 120 17.87 7.52 -1.81
C ARG A 120 17.96 7.16 -0.34
N GLU A 121 19.16 7.25 0.26
CA GLU A 121 19.39 7.00 1.67
C GLU A 121 18.58 7.95 2.56
N GLN A 122 18.55 9.23 2.22
CA GLN A 122 17.79 10.22 2.98
C GLN A 122 16.28 9.94 2.94
N GLU A 123 15.73 9.61 1.77
CA GLU A 123 14.29 9.30 1.64
C GLU A 123 13.92 7.99 2.33
N TYR A 124 14.77 6.98 2.25
CA TYR A 124 14.59 5.71 2.95
C TYR A 124 14.57 5.91 4.47
N ARG A 125 15.55 6.60 5.03
CA ARG A 125 15.59 6.91 6.47
C ARG A 125 14.37 7.71 6.91
N SER A 126 13.98 8.70 6.14
CA SER A 126 12.77 9.50 6.41
C SER A 126 11.49 8.66 6.36
N HIS A 127 11.43 7.68 5.45
CA HIS A 127 10.32 6.75 5.38
C HIS A 127 10.30 5.81 6.60
N GLN A 128 11.44 5.23 6.95
CA GLN A 128 11.59 4.38 8.13
C GLN A 128 11.13 5.09 9.41
N GLN A 129 11.56 6.33 9.61
CA GLN A 129 11.16 7.14 10.76
C GLN A 129 9.65 7.40 10.81
N ARG A 130 9.01 7.63 9.66
CA ARG A 130 7.56 7.87 9.58
C ARG A 130 6.72 6.61 9.73
N SER A 131 7.23 5.47 9.28
CA SER A 131 6.53 4.19 9.34
C SER A 131 6.67 3.46 10.67
N GLN A 132 7.60 3.87 11.53
CA GLN A 132 7.73 3.32 12.86
C GLN A 132 6.47 3.59 13.68
N SER A 133 5.96 2.54 14.32
CA SER A 133 4.89 2.70 15.30
C SER A 133 5.37 3.59 16.46
N PRO A 134 4.51 4.45 17.02
CA PRO A 134 4.84 5.17 18.27
C PRO A 134 5.26 4.26 19.42
N LEU A 135 4.86 2.97 19.38
CA LEU A 135 5.28 1.95 20.35
C LEU A 135 6.69 1.43 20.09
N ASP A 136 7.15 1.49 18.84
CA ASP A 136 8.49 1.06 18.43
C ASP A 136 9.50 2.21 18.50
N GLN A 137 9.02 3.45 18.54
CA GLN A 137 9.84 4.59 18.87
C GLN A 137 10.11 4.53 20.39
N LEU A 138 11.23 3.93 20.75
CA LEU A 138 11.85 4.26 22.01
C LEU A 138 12.05 5.78 21.98
N ILE A 139 11.22 6.49 22.72
CA ILE A 139 11.50 7.88 23.05
C ILE A 139 12.74 7.81 23.95
N ILE A 140 13.91 7.78 23.33
CA ILE A 140 15.15 7.99 24.03
C ILE A 140 15.17 9.49 24.33
N VAL A 141 14.40 9.85 25.34
CA VAL A 141 14.62 11.11 26.02
C VAL A 141 15.95 10.92 26.73
N GLN A 142 16.97 11.62 26.31
CA GLN A 142 18.20 11.71 27.09
C GLN A 142 17.78 12.10 28.49
N ALA A 143 18.23 11.33 29.50
CA ALA A 143 17.99 11.69 30.89
C ALA A 143 18.41 13.14 31.07
N ASN A 144 17.55 13.96 31.68
CA ASN A 144 17.74 15.39 31.86
C ASN A 144 17.74 16.24 30.58
N SER A 145 16.92 15.87 29.57
CA SER A 145 16.71 16.74 28.40
C SER A 145 16.16 18.10 28.86
N PRO A 146 16.79 19.21 28.45
CA PRO A 146 16.29 20.55 28.76
C PRO A 146 15.10 20.96 27.85
N LEU A 147 14.72 20.12 26.90
CA LEU A 147 13.67 20.41 25.90
C LEU A 147 12.31 19.94 26.39
N GLU A 148 11.35 20.85 26.42
CA GLU A 148 9.92 20.54 26.61
C GLU A 148 9.21 20.53 25.27
N PHE A 149 8.40 19.50 25.03
CA PHE A 149 7.71 19.32 23.75
C PHE A 149 6.48 18.42 23.92
N PRO A 150 5.51 18.40 22.98
CA PRO A 150 4.32 17.57 23.06
C PRO A 150 4.66 16.08 22.85
N VAL A 151 5.00 15.37 23.92
CA VAL A 151 5.43 13.95 23.91
C VAL A 151 4.40 13.04 23.25
N GLN A 152 3.10 13.29 23.43
CA GLN A 152 2.03 12.50 22.79
C GLN A 152 1.79 12.91 21.33
N GLY A 153 2.53 13.89 20.83
CA GLY A 153 2.32 14.52 19.54
C GLY A 153 1.10 15.42 19.50
N VAL A 154 0.88 16.01 18.36
CA VAL A 154 -0.27 16.90 18.08
C VAL A 154 -0.98 16.48 16.79
N GLU A 155 -2.18 16.96 16.58
CA GLU A 155 -2.95 16.67 15.35
C GLU A 155 -3.21 17.94 14.55
N VAL A 156 -3.05 17.85 13.23
CA VAL A 156 -3.38 18.89 12.28
C VAL A 156 -4.26 18.32 11.16
N ARG A 157 -5.18 19.12 10.63
CA ARG A 157 -5.89 18.74 9.40
C ARG A 157 -4.99 18.98 8.17
N PRO A 158 -5.13 18.20 7.08
CA PRO A 158 -4.40 18.45 5.85
C PRO A 158 -4.54 19.91 5.37
N LEU A 159 -3.42 20.52 5.01
CA LEU A 159 -3.32 21.94 4.56
C LEU A 159 -3.83 22.96 5.58
N ARG A 160 -3.71 22.70 6.87
CA ARG A 160 -4.10 23.63 7.94
C ARG A 160 -2.92 23.94 8.86
N THR A 161 -3.07 25.04 9.59
CA THR A 161 -2.11 25.53 10.57
C THR A 161 -2.59 25.25 11.98
N ILE A 162 -1.65 24.94 12.87
CA ILE A 162 -1.87 24.81 14.31
C ILE A 162 -0.77 25.56 15.07
N LEU A 163 -1.05 25.96 16.30
CA LEU A 163 -0.01 26.27 17.29
C LEU A 163 0.55 24.97 17.84
N ILE A 164 1.86 24.88 18.02
CA ILE A 164 2.50 23.73 18.66
C ILE A 164 2.49 23.97 20.17
N PRO A 165 1.73 23.20 20.96
CA PRO A 165 1.68 23.41 22.39
C PRO A 165 2.92 22.83 23.09
N GLY A 166 3.31 23.44 24.21
CA GLY A 166 4.28 22.87 25.15
C GLY A 166 5.71 22.81 24.64
N LEU A 167 6.11 23.68 23.73
CA LEU A 167 7.52 23.90 23.40
C LEU A 167 8.16 24.76 24.49
N GLY A 168 9.32 24.34 24.99
CA GLY A 168 10.07 25.07 26.00
C GLY A 168 11.53 24.61 26.10
N LEU A 169 12.33 25.44 26.70
CA LEU A 169 13.74 25.18 27.00
C LEU A 169 13.98 25.47 28.48
N GLN A 170 14.59 24.53 29.19
CA GLN A 170 15.10 24.71 30.56
C GLN A 170 16.64 24.70 30.49
N ALA A 171 17.26 25.83 30.69
CA ALA A 171 18.70 25.94 30.59
C ALA A 171 19.25 26.82 31.72
N ALA A 172 20.50 26.56 32.11
CA ALA A 172 21.24 27.46 32.98
C ALA A 172 21.50 28.81 32.28
N GLU A 173 21.85 29.82 33.06
CA GLU A 173 22.14 31.16 32.56
C GLU A 173 23.27 31.14 31.51
N ARG A 174 23.00 31.71 30.34
CA ARG A 174 23.88 31.77 29.16
C ARG A 174 23.72 33.13 28.47
N THR A 175 24.71 33.49 27.68
CA THR A 175 24.69 34.72 26.88
C THR A 175 23.81 34.62 25.64
N LEU A 176 23.58 33.40 25.13
CA LEU A 176 22.74 33.12 23.96
C LEU A 176 22.06 31.77 24.09
N TYR A 177 20.79 31.73 23.84
CA TYR A 177 19.99 30.52 23.74
C TYR A 177 19.54 30.34 22.28
N GLN A 178 19.62 29.12 21.78
CA GLN A 178 19.15 28.79 20.42
C GLN A 178 18.42 27.47 20.42
N VAL A 179 17.30 27.44 19.69
CA VAL A 179 16.52 26.22 19.39
C VAL A 179 16.21 26.12 17.91
N ASN A 180 16.18 24.90 17.42
CA ASN A 180 15.91 24.62 16.00
C ASN A 180 14.78 23.61 15.89
N LEU A 181 13.89 23.82 14.91
CA LEU A 181 12.82 22.92 14.54
C LEU A 181 13.00 22.51 13.06
N THR A 182 12.80 21.23 12.78
CA THR A 182 12.85 20.70 11.40
C THR A 182 11.68 19.79 11.14
N ALA A 183 10.97 20.02 10.05
CA ALA A 183 9.84 19.22 9.57
C ALA A 183 10.09 18.69 8.16
N THR A 184 9.26 17.76 7.69
CA THR A 184 9.37 17.18 6.35
C THR A 184 8.09 17.34 5.51
N MET A 185 6.95 17.66 6.13
CA MET A 185 5.64 17.74 5.48
C MET A 185 4.92 19.06 5.76
N GLY A 186 5.61 19.99 6.39
CA GLY A 186 5.07 21.28 6.73
C GLY A 186 6.14 22.32 6.99
N THR A 187 5.72 23.55 7.24
CA THR A 187 6.57 24.72 7.50
C THR A 187 6.24 25.32 8.85
N PHE A 188 7.24 25.97 9.43
CA PHE A 188 7.08 26.70 10.68
C PHE A 188 6.96 28.20 10.44
N ASP A 189 6.26 28.86 11.36
CA ASP A 189 6.09 30.30 11.39
C ASP A 189 5.79 30.73 12.84
N VAL A 190 5.63 32.01 13.09
CA VAL A 190 5.23 32.54 14.39
C VAL A 190 3.90 33.30 14.28
N ALA A 191 3.04 33.11 15.28
CA ALA A 191 1.77 33.85 15.37
C ALA A 191 1.96 35.27 15.94
N ALA A 192 3.07 35.52 16.63
CA ALA A 192 3.46 36.82 17.17
C ALA A 192 4.96 36.82 17.45
N GLU A 193 5.56 38.01 17.41
CA GLU A 193 6.98 38.23 17.74
C GLU A 193 7.14 38.70 19.19
N VAL A 194 8.21 38.25 19.83
CA VAL A 194 8.60 38.64 21.17
C VAL A 194 9.90 39.44 21.08
N GLU A 195 9.97 40.54 21.83
CA GLU A 195 11.13 41.42 21.86
C GLU A 195 12.42 40.66 22.26
N ASP A 196 13.54 41.01 21.65
CA ASP A 196 14.86 40.37 21.82
C ASP A 196 14.97 38.89 21.40
N VAL A 197 14.04 38.39 20.63
CA VAL A 197 14.12 37.05 20.01
C VAL A 197 14.26 37.19 18.51
N LYS A 198 15.32 36.61 17.96
CA LYS A 198 15.55 36.52 16.53
C LYS A 198 14.85 35.28 16.01
N VAL A 199 14.03 35.46 14.96
CA VAL A 199 13.32 34.39 14.24
C VAL A 199 13.96 34.21 12.87
N GLU A 200 14.30 32.97 12.51
CA GLU A 200 14.87 32.64 11.21
C GLU A 200 14.17 31.43 10.60
N GLY A 201 13.92 31.46 9.29
CA GLY A 201 13.32 30.36 8.55
C GLY A 201 11.79 30.34 8.56
N GLU A 202 11.13 31.47 8.73
CA GLU A 202 9.67 31.61 8.59
C GLU A 202 9.19 31.09 7.24
N GLY A 203 8.09 30.34 7.26
CA GLY A 203 7.54 29.69 6.08
C GLY A 203 8.39 28.54 5.53
N ARG A 204 9.42 28.09 6.23
CA ARG A 204 10.33 27.01 5.81
C ARG A 204 10.22 25.76 6.69
N MET A 205 10.76 24.66 6.19
CA MET A 205 10.85 23.37 6.91
C MET A 205 11.92 23.38 8.02
N HIS A 206 12.90 24.29 7.92
CA HIS A 206 13.94 24.53 8.91
C HIS A 206 13.72 25.88 9.55
N PHE A 207 13.60 25.89 10.85
CA PHE A 207 13.22 27.07 11.63
C PHE A 207 14.10 27.17 12.86
N SER A 208 14.53 28.39 13.19
CA SER A 208 15.40 28.65 14.32
C SER A 208 14.94 29.88 15.11
N LEU A 209 15.01 29.76 16.43
CA LEU A 209 14.79 30.87 17.37
C LEU A 209 16.06 31.06 18.19
N SER A 210 16.47 32.33 18.40
CA SER A 210 17.60 32.66 19.26
C SER A 210 17.36 33.95 20.04
N GLY A 211 17.83 34.01 21.28
CA GLY A 211 17.66 35.17 22.16
C GLY A 211 18.59 35.15 23.32
N SER A 212 18.83 36.30 23.95
CA SER A 212 19.70 36.46 25.13
C SER A 212 18.96 36.16 26.44
N GLN A 213 17.64 36.23 26.45
CA GLN A 213 16.78 36.00 27.61
C GLN A 213 15.95 34.74 27.43
N LEU A 214 16.09 33.77 28.36
CA LEU A 214 15.40 32.48 28.30
C LEU A 214 13.88 32.63 28.37
N ASP A 215 13.38 33.54 29.19
CA ASP A 215 11.95 33.79 29.36
C ASP A 215 11.31 34.33 28.07
N ASN A 216 11.99 35.24 27.38
CA ASN A 216 11.53 35.75 26.09
C ASN A 216 11.55 34.66 25.00
N LEU A 217 12.61 33.83 24.97
CA LEU A 217 12.68 32.68 24.05
C LEU A 217 11.56 31.66 24.32
N ASN A 218 11.30 31.32 25.59
CA ASN A 218 10.23 30.41 25.98
C ASN A 218 8.85 30.98 25.63
N ARG A 219 8.67 32.31 25.80
CA ARG A 219 7.45 33.00 25.38
C ARG A 219 7.27 32.94 23.86
N GLN A 220 8.34 33.15 23.09
CA GLN A 220 8.31 33.05 21.64
C GLN A 220 7.96 31.64 21.16
N MET A 221 8.46 30.60 21.82
CA MET A 221 8.14 29.22 21.49
C MET A 221 6.66 28.88 21.64
N GLN A 222 5.91 29.57 22.50
CA GLN A 222 4.45 29.40 22.62
C GLN A 222 3.68 29.93 21.40
N PHE A 223 4.29 30.77 20.59
CA PHE A 223 3.71 31.32 19.37
C PHE A 223 4.15 30.61 18.09
N VAL A 224 4.92 29.52 18.21
CA VAL A 224 5.35 28.73 17.05
C VAL A 224 4.18 28.00 16.45
N THR A 225 3.98 28.19 15.16
CA THR A 225 2.97 27.50 14.37
C THR A 225 3.59 26.49 13.44
N TYR A 226 2.81 25.48 13.11
CA TYR A 226 3.12 24.50 12.07
C TYR A 226 1.99 24.51 11.04
N THR A 227 2.34 24.68 9.77
CA THR A 227 1.42 24.62 8.64
C THR A 227 1.71 23.39 7.79
N ASN A 228 0.77 22.45 7.72
CA ASN A 228 0.91 21.31 6.82
C ASN A 228 0.78 21.77 5.36
N THR A 229 1.78 21.47 4.52
CA THR A 229 1.86 21.91 3.12
C THR A 229 1.51 20.81 2.12
N LEU A 230 1.48 19.55 2.55
CA LEU A 230 1.21 18.39 1.71
C LEU A 230 -0.15 17.77 2.08
N TYR A 231 -1.00 17.53 1.07
CA TYR A 231 -2.26 16.83 1.29
C TYR A 231 -2.03 15.33 1.44
N HIS A 232 -1.58 14.92 2.63
CA HIS A 232 -1.29 13.52 2.96
C HIS A 232 -2.15 13.06 4.15
N PRO A 233 -3.47 12.85 3.96
CA PRO A 233 -4.34 12.41 5.04
C PRO A 233 -3.90 11.07 5.60
N ASN A 234 -4.06 10.90 6.91
CA ASN A 234 -3.65 9.71 7.66
C ASN A 234 -2.15 9.42 7.63
N SER A 235 -1.33 10.46 7.64
CA SER A 235 0.12 10.40 7.75
C SER A 235 0.61 11.18 8.98
N ALA A 236 1.90 11.14 9.25
CA ALA A 236 2.53 11.91 10.31
C ALA A 236 3.82 12.58 9.81
N ASP A 237 4.06 13.80 10.27
CA ASP A 237 5.35 14.46 10.17
C ASP A 237 6.11 14.29 11.47
N ILE A 238 7.37 13.91 11.40
CA ILE A 238 8.26 13.79 12.57
C ILE A 238 9.08 15.06 12.67
N VAL A 239 8.70 15.91 13.61
CA VAL A 239 9.42 17.14 13.89
C VAL A 239 10.62 16.84 14.77
N GLN A 240 11.79 17.31 14.34
CA GLN A 240 12.97 17.31 15.17
C GLN A 240 13.08 18.67 15.87
N PHE A 241 13.23 18.65 17.19
CA PHE A 241 13.42 19.81 18.04
C PHE A 241 14.77 19.69 18.72
N SER A 242 15.64 20.68 18.56
CA SER A 242 17.02 20.60 19.05
C SER A 242 17.51 21.93 19.58
N THR A 243 18.41 21.85 20.54
CA THR A 243 19.33 22.89 20.98
C THR A 243 20.75 22.33 20.92
N ASP A 244 21.80 23.11 21.21
CA ASP A 244 23.20 22.78 20.98
C ASP A 244 23.60 21.30 21.11
N GLU A 245 23.30 20.66 22.22
CA GLU A 245 23.71 19.27 22.49
C GLU A 245 22.53 18.28 22.63
N HIS A 246 21.28 18.80 22.66
CA HIS A 246 20.09 18.00 22.93
C HIS A 246 19.16 17.96 21.75
N ARG A 247 18.59 16.77 21.50
CA ARG A 247 17.62 16.56 20.44
C ARG A 247 16.42 15.81 20.99
N ALA A 248 15.25 16.23 20.53
CA ALA A 248 13.99 15.57 20.78
C ALA A 248 13.23 15.42 19.46
N SER A 249 12.32 14.49 19.41
CA SER A 249 11.43 14.31 18.26
C SER A 249 10.00 14.09 18.73
N PHE A 250 9.04 14.70 18.05
CA PHE A 250 7.63 14.47 18.30
C PHE A 250 6.84 14.38 16.98
N SER A 251 5.69 13.74 17.02
CA SER A 251 4.87 13.54 15.82
C SER A 251 3.78 14.60 15.68
N ILE A 252 3.60 15.11 14.46
CA ILE A 252 2.42 15.87 14.06
C ILE A 252 1.58 14.98 13.14
N ARG A 253 0.45 14.48 13.65
CA ARG A 253 -0.44 13.59 12.90
C ARG A 253 -1.34 14.40 11.98
N ILE A 254 -1.29 14.10 10.68
CA ILE A 254 -2.10 14.75 9.66
C ILE A 254 -3.37 13.92 9.48
N ARG A 255 -4.48 14.35 10.10
CA ARG A 255 -5.72 13.57 10.14
C ARG A 255 -6.92 14.37 9.65
N HIS A 256 -7.73 13.70 8.85
CA HIS A 256 -9.12 14.08 8.63
C HIS A 256 -9.95 13.45 9.75
N ARG A 257 -10.42 14.23 10.70
CA ARG A 257 -11.23 13.68 11.80
C ARG A 257 -12.53 13.11 11.23
N PRO A 258 -12.95 11.89 11.64
CA PRO A 258 -14.25 11.36 11.28
C PRO A 258 -15.34 12.34 11.76
N THR A 259 -16.32 12.59 10.92
CA THR A 259 -17.48 13.39 11.31
C THR A 259 -18.30 12.56 12.33
N PRO A 260 -18.56 13.06 13.53
CA PRO A 260 -19.40 12.37 14.49
C PRO A 260 -20.78 12.09 13.88
N LYS A 261 -21.20 10.83 13.91
CA LYS A 261 -22.50 10.40 13.39
C LYS A 261 -23.40 10.02 14.56
N LEU A 262 -24.61 10.56 14.54
CA LEU A 262 -25.64 10.12 15.45
C LEU A 262 -26.30 8.88 14.83
N TYR A 263 -26.03 7.71 15.40
CA TYR A 263 -26.74 6.50 15.04
C TYR A 263 -28.08 6.47 15.75
N TYR A 264 -29.17 6.32 15.00
CA TYR A 264 -30.48 5.99 15.57
C TYR A 264 -30.51 4.48 15.83
N PRO A 265 -30.61 4.03 17.10
CA PRO A 265 -30.60 2.59 17.44
C PRO A 265 -31.82 1.83 16.91
N GLY A 266 -32.79 2.51 16.31
CA GLY A 266 -34.10 1.96 15.97
C GLY A 266 -34.23 1.24 14.63
N SER A 267 -33.22 1.27 13.75
CA SER A 267 -33.37 0.67 12.40
C SER A 267 -32.72 -0.71 12.22
N SER A 268 -32.16 -1.29 13.27
CA SER A 268 -31.47 -2.60 13.20
C SER A 268 -32.28 -3.81 13.65
N ARG A 269 -33.61 -3.70 13.79
CA ARG A 269 -34.47 -4.86 14.00
C ARG A 269 -34.98 -5.44 12.69
N GLY A 270 -34.05 -5.84 11.80
CA GLY A 270 -34.30 -6.89 10.85
C GLY A 270 -33.79 -8.19 11.47
N GLU A 271 -34.71 -9.12 11.74
CA GLU A 271 -34.36 -10.46 12.20
C GLU A 271 -33.34 -11.08 11.26
N ALA A 272 -32.10 -11.14 11.71
CA ALA A 272 -31.09 -11.94 11.02
C ALA A 272 -31.47 -13.41 11.26
N SER A 273 -31.84 -14.11 10.21
CA SER A 273 -31.90 -15.57 10.25
C SER A 273 -30.54 -16.11 10.65
N GLU A 274 -30.48 -17.12 11.52
CA GLU A 274 -29.24 -17.78 11.90
C GLU A 274 -28.36 -18.07 10.66
N GLY A 275 -27.14 -17.51 10.61
CA GLY A 275 -26.17 -17.71 9.56
C GLY A 275 -26.02 -16.60 8.52
N THR A 276 -26.75 -15.48 8.62
CA THR A 276 -26.64 -14.38 7.64
C THR A 276 -25.98 -13.16 8.29
N TYR A 277 -24.84 -12.71 7.73
CA TYR A 277 -24.15 -11.50 8.18
C TYR A 277 -24.97 -10.24 7.87
N ASN A 278 -25.08 -9.33 8.83
CA ASN A 278 -25.61 -7.98 8.58
C ASN A 278 -24.52 -7.12 7.92
N ILE A 279 -24.52 -7.10 6.59
CA ILE A 279 -23.50 -6.41 5.82
C ILE A 279 -23.46 -4.92 6.14
N SER A 280 -24.59 -4.25 6.31
CA SER A 280 -24.64 -2.82 6.61
C SER A 280 -24.06 -2.46 7.98
N ALA A 281 -24.06 -3.40 8.93
CA ALA A 281 -23.44 -3.19 10.23
C ALA A 281 -21.93 -3.49 10.24
N LEU A 282 -21.49 -4.40 9.39
CA LEU A 282 -20.11 -4.88 9.38
C LEU A 282 -19.22 -4.19 8.34
N VAL A 283 -19.79 -3.72 7.23
CA VAL A 283 -19.06 -3.28 6.05
C VAL A 283 -19.44 -1.85 5.66
N THR A 284 -18.45 -1.04 5.37
CA THR A 284 -18.59 0.22 4.65
C THR A 284 -17.94 0.07 3.28
N ILE A 285 -18.61 0.47 2.22
CA ILE A 285 -18.06 0.50 0.87
C ILE A 285 -17.34 1.83 0.68
N ALA A 286 -16.08 1.78 0.31
CA ALA A 286 -15.24 2.95 0.05
C ALA A 286 -14.83 3.01 -1.42
N THR A 287 -14.95 4.18 -2.03
CA THR A 287 -14.55 4.44 -3.41
C THR A 287 -13.92 5.83 -3.56
N LYS A 288 -13.24 6.03 -4.67
CA LYS A 288 -12.67 7.33 -5.03
C LYS A 288 -13.07 7.68 -6.45
N THR A 289 -13.62 8.87 -6.67
CA THR A 289 -13.97 9.36 -8.01
C THR A 289 -13.12 10.56 -8.43
N PHE A 290 -12.95 10.72 -9.74
CA PHE A 290 -12.31 11.86 -10.37
C PHE A 290 -12.88 12.06 -11.77
N LEU A 291 -13.70 13.10 -11.96
CA LEU A 291 -14.31 13.48 -13.25
C LEU A 291 -15.18 12.39 -13.89
N ARG A 292 -15.68 11.42 -13.14
CA ARG A 292 -16.42 10.26 -13.64
C ARG A 292 -17.74 10.01 -12.90
N TYR A 293 -18.49 11.07 -12.64
CA TYR A 293 -19.76 10.96 -11.90
C TYR A 293 -20.81 10.05 -12.57
N ASP A 294 -20.80 9.96 -13.90
CA ASP A 294 -21.64 9.03 -14.66
C ASP A 294 -21.36 7.56 -14.23
N LYS A 295 -20.10 7.20 -14.07
CA LYS A 295 -19.70 5.88 -13.62
C LYS A 295 -20.05 5.66 -12.15
N LEU A 296 -19.75 6.66 -11.32
CA LEU A 296 -20.05 6.63 -9.90
C LEU A 296 -21.55 6.41 -9.63
N ARG A 297 -22.45 7.06 -10.38
CA ARG A 297 -23.90 6.83 -10.26
C ARG A 297 -24.26 5.38 -10.57
N VAL A 298 -23.73 4.82 -11.65
CA VAL A 298 -23.97 3.41 -12.01
C VAL A 298 -23.48 2.47 -10.91
N LEU A 299 -22.32 2.74 -10.32
CA LEU A 299 -21.81 1.98 -9.17
C LEU A 299 -22.80 2.07 -8.00
N ILE A 300 -23.19 3.27 -7.58
CA ILE A 300 -24.10 3.52 -6.45
C ILE A 300 -25.44 2.79 -6.68
N ASP A 301 -26.04 2.96 -7.84
CA ASP A 301 -27.31 2.31 -8.21
C ASP A 301 -27.20 0.79 -8.14
N SER A 302 -26.09 0.24 -8.63
CA SER A 302 -25.86 -1.20 -8.59
C SER A 302 -25.66 -1.71 -7.17
N ILE A 303 -24.97 -0.96 -6.30
CA ILE A 303 -24.84 -1.29 -4.87
C ILE A 303 -26.20 -1.27 -4.19
N ARG A 304 -26.99 -0.22 -4.37
CA ARG A 304 -28.31 -0.05 -3.74
C ARG A 304 -29.29 -1.15 -4.10
N LYS A 305 -29.16 -1.74 -5.29
CA LYS A 305 -29.98 -2.86 -5.72
C LYS A 305 -29.79 -4.12 -4.88
N PHE A 306 -28.59 -4.36 -4.33
CA PHE A 306 -28.26 -5.55 -3.55
C PHE A 306 -28.03 -5.25 -2.07
N TYR A 307 -27.56 -4.05 -1.74
CA TYR A 307 -27.20 -3.58 -0.39
C TYR A 307 -27.80 -2.18 -0.14
N PRO A 308 -29.12 -2.08 0.07
CA PRO A 308 -29.82 -0.78 0.09
C PRO A 308 -29.41 0.13 1.26
N THR A 309 -28.93 -0.44 2.38
CA THR A 309 -28.63 0.30 3.62
C THR A 309 -27.13 0.37 3.95
N VAL A 310 -26.26 -0.20 3.11
CA VAL A 310 -24.81 -0.14 3.34
C VAL A 310 -24.31 1.30 3.20
N THR A 311 -23.40 1.72 4.08
CA THR A 311 -22.77 3.04 3.94
C THR A 311 -21.77 3.04 2.80
N ILE A 312 -21.83 4.06 1.93
CA ILE A 312 -20.91 4.31 0.84
C ILE A 312 -20.15 5.59 1.12
N ILE A 313 -18.83 5.51 1.22
CA ILE A 313 -17.92 6.65 1.39
C ILE A 313 -17.23 6.93 0.07
N ILE A 314 -17.31 8.17 -0.37
CA ILE A 314 -16.76 8.64 -1.64
C ILE A 314 -15.70 9.71 -1.35
N ALA A 315 -14.46 9.49 -1.75
CA ALA A 315 -13.45 10.54 -1.83
C ALA A 315 -13.45 11.13 -3.24
N ASP A 316 -13.48 12.45 -3.33
CA ASP A 316 -13.67 13.16 -4.60
C ASP A 316 -12.66 14.31 -4.73
N ASP A 317 -11.81 14.26 -5.76
CA ASP A 317 -10.86 15.31 -6.09
C ASP A 317 -11.14 15.97 -7.47
N SER A 318 -12.39 15.92 -7.89
CA SER A 318 -12.87 16.60 -9.11
C SER A 318 -12.87 18.12 -8.93
N ARG A 319 -12.75 18.86 -10.04
CA ARG A 319 -12.86 20.33 -10.05
C ARG A 319 -14.32 20.77 -10.00
N ASP A 320 -15.11 20.23 -10.92
CA ASP A 320 -16.53 20.53 -11.03
C ASP A 320 -17.29 19.54 -10.16
N ILE A 321 -17.63 19.97 -8.95
CA ILE A 321 -18.19 19.13 -7.92
C ILE A 321 -19.66 18.82 -8.22
N GLU A 322 -20.01 17.54 -8.27
CA GLU A 322 -21.39 17.07 -8.26
C GLU A 322 -21.67 16.36 -6.94
N HIS A 323 -22.70 16.78 -6.25
CA HIS A 323 -23.11 16.16 -4.99
C HIS A 323 -23.86 14.86 -5.25
N MET A 324 -23.39 13.77 -4.61
CA MET A 324 -24.08 12.49 -4.59
C MET A 324 -25.00 12.44 -3.38
N GLU A 325 -26.28 12.68 -3.60
CA GLU A 325 -27.29 12.65 -2.55
C GLU A 325 -27.91 11.27 -2.41
N GLY A 326 -28.27 10.90 -1.19
CA GLY A 326 -28.97 9.66 -0.90
C GLY A 326 -28.71 9.15 0.53
N PRO A 327 -29.56 8.25 1.03
CA PRO A 327 -29.36 7.66 2.35
C PRO A 327 -28.08 6.84 2.37
N HIS A 328 -27.33 6.95 3.47
CA HIS A 328 -26.07 6.23 3.68
C HIS A 328 -24.99 6.51 2.59
N ILE A 329 -24.98 7.72 2.01
CA ILE A 329 -23.92 8.21 1.12
C ILE A 329 -23.20 9.34 1.83
N GLU A 330 -21.88 9.27 1.82
CA GLU A 330 -20.99 10.26 2.40
C GLU A 330 -19.94 10.64 1.36
N GLN A 331 -19.90 11.90 0.96
CA GLN A 331 -18.95 12.41 -0.03
C GLN A 331 -18.00 13.40 0.63
N TYR A 332 -16.71 13.15 0.50
CA TYR A 332 -15.64 13.97 1.08
C TYR A 332 -14.80 14.58 -0.04
N PHE A 333 -14.81 15.90 -0.09
CA PHE A 333 -14.12 16.67 -1.13
C PHE A 333 -12.67 16.91 -0.77
N MET A 334 -11.82 16.81 -1.79
CA MET A 334 -10.38 17.01 -1.73
C MET A 334 -9.98 18.15 -2.67
N PRO A 335 -8.79 18.76 -2.49
CA PRO A 335 -8.25 19.63 -3.51
C PRO A 335 -8.10 18.90 -4.85
N PHE A 336 -8.30 19.63 -5.96
CA PHE A 336 -8.29 19.08 -7.30
C PHE A 336 -7.04 18.26 -7.62
N GLY A 337 -7.23 17.06 -8.16
CA GLY A 337 -6.16 16.25 -8.72
C GLY A 337 -5.14 15.71 -7.71
N LYS A 338 -5.50 15.56 -6.43
CA LYS A 338 -4.61 15.01 -5.39
C LYS A 338 -4.30 13.53 -5.55
N GLY A 339 -5.05 12.85 -6.39
CA GLY A 339 -4.70 11.52 -6.83
C GLY A 339 -5.35 10.40 -6.03
N TRP A 340 -5.05 9.19 -6.49
CA TRP A 340 -5.76 7.98 -6.09
C TRP A 340 -5.52 7.58 -4.63
N PHE A 341 -4.25 7.57 -4.19
CA PHE A 341 -3.92 7.09 -2.86
C PHE A 341 -4.25 8.09 -1.75
N ALA A 342 -4.13 9.38 -2.02
CA ALA A 342 -4.65 10.41 -1.10
C ALA A 342 -6.16 10.24 -0.87
N GLY A 343 -6.91 9.95 -1.95
CA GLY A 343 -8.34 9.65 -1.87
C GLY A 343 -8.64 8.36 -1.10
N ARG A 344 -7.84 7.30 -1.26
CA ARG A 344 -7.98 6.07 -0.48
C ARG A 344 -7.77 6.31 1.01
N ASN A 345 -6.72 7.01 1.39
CA ASN A 345 -6.46 7.35 2.78
C ASN A 345 -7.61 8.16 3.39
N LEU A 346 -8.13 9.15 2.65
CA LEU A 346 -9.26 9.93 3.10
C LEU A 346 -10.50 9.05 3.28
N ALA A 347 -10.88 8.27 2.27
CA ALA A 347 -12.09 7.44 2.35
C ALA A 347 -12.02 6.42 3.49
N VAL A 348 -10.90 5.69 3.62
CA VAL A 348 -10.74 4.68 4.67
C VAL A 348 -10.70 5.32 6.06
N SER A 349 -10.14 6.54 6.21
CA SER A 349 -10.11 7.25 7.49
C SER A 349 -11.50 7.62 8.03
N GLN A 350 -12.53 7.60 7.19
CA GLN A 350 -13.92 7.88 7.57
C GLN A 350 -14.73 6.61 7.86
N VAL A 351 -14.17 5.42 7.63
CA VAL A 351 -14.83 4.13 7.87
C VAL A 351 -14.89 3.86 9.38
N THR A 352 -16.06 3.52 9.87
CA THR A 352 -16.31 3.20 11.29
C THR A 352 -16.74 1.75 11.53
N THR A 353 -16.95 0.98 10.46
CA THR A 353 -17.30 -0.44 10.52
C THR A 353 -16.07 -1.32 10.65
N LYS A 354 -16.26 -2.58 11.05
CA LYS A 354 -15.17 -3.58 11.18
C LYS A 354 -14.40 -3.75 9.86
N TYR A 355 -15.13 -3.78 8.76
CA TYR A 355 -14.57 -4.00 7.43
C TYR A 355 -14.79 -2.82 6.50
N VAL A 356 -13.82 -2.59 5.65
CA VAL A 356 -13.93 -1.73 4.46
C VAL A 356 -13.90 -2.58 3.20
N LEU A 357 -14.90 -2.40 2.32
CA LEU A 357 -14.89 -2.94 0.96
C LEU A 357 -14.42 -1.83 0.01
N TRP A 358 -13.22 -1.99 -0.53
CA TRP A 358 -12.71 -1.08 -1.55
C TRP A 358 -13.24 -1.47 -2.94
N VAL A 359 -13.78 -0.50 -3.66
CA VAL A 359 -14.26 -0.66 -5.05
C VAL A 359 -13.84 0.53 -5.91
N ASP A 360 -13.55 0.30 -7.19
CA ASP A 360 -13.34 1.37 -8.15
C ASP A 360 -14.69 1.96 -8.60
N ASP A 361 -14.71 3.26 -8.95
CA ASP A 361 -15.93 4.00 -9.30
C ASP A 361 -16.57 3.57 -10.64
N ASP A 362 -15.95 2.63 -11.37
CA ASP A 362 -16.46 2.02 -12.61
C ASP A 362 -16.82 0.53 -12.48
N PHE A 363 -17.01 0.04 -11.25
CA PHE A 363 -17.52 -1.31 -11.01
C PHE A 363 -19.04 -1.36 -10.96
N ILE A 364 -19.60 -2.53 -11.26
CA ILE A 364 -21.04 -2.79 -11.25
C ILE A 364 -21.31 -4.05 -10.43
N PHE A 365 -22.10 -3.90 -9.36
CA PHE A 365 -22.55 -5.02 -8.54
C PHE A 365 -23.59 -5.84 -9.28
N THR A 366 -23.50 -7.15 -9.12
CA THR A 366 -24.36 -8.15 -9.78
C THR A 366 -24.82 -9.19 -8.76
N PRO A 367 -25.73 -10.12 -9.10
CA PRO A 367 -26.10 -11.23 -8.20
C PRO A 367 -24.90 -12.11 -7.79
N ARG A 368 -23.77 -12.01 -8.51
CA ARG A 368 -22.51 -12.72 -8.16
C ARG A 368 -21.63 -11.95 -7.18
N THR A 369 -21.94 -10.69 -6.92
CA THR A 369 -21.19 -9.85 -5.97
C THR A 369 -21.71 -10.11 -4.54
N LYS A 370 -21.39 -11.30 -4.02
CA LYS A 370 -21.83 -11.77 -2.69
C LYS A 370 -20.81 -11.35 -1.63
N VAL A 371 -20.95 -10.13 -1.07
CA VAL A 371 -20.05 -9.58 -0.04
C VAL A 371 -20.05 -10.46 1.22
N GLU A 372 -21.15 -11.11 1.54
CA GLU A 372 -21.30 -12.04 2.66
C GLU A 372 -20.28 -13.18 2.63
N LYS A 373 -19.92 -13.65 1.44
CA LYS A 373 -18.89 -14.69 1.27
C LYS A 373 -17.49 -14.18 1.63
N LEU A 374 -17.17 -12.92 1.30
CA LEU A 374 -15.88 -12.32 1.68
C LEU A 374 -15.83 -12.10 3.19
N VAL A 375 -16.95 -11.67 3.80
CA VAL A 375 -17.06 -11.55 5.26
C VAL A 375 -16.88 -12.92 5.92
N ASP A 376 -17.52 -13.96 5.41
CA ASP A 376 -17.42 -15.31 5.95
C ASP A 376 -15.96 -15.84 5.94
N VAL A 377 -15.21 -15.53 4.90
CA VAL A 377 -13.78 -15.87 4.81
C VAL A 377 -13.00 -15.14 5.92
N LEU A 378 -13.18 -13.82 6.08
CA LEU A 378 -12.45 -13.04 7.10
C LEU A 378 -12.86 -13.41 8.53
N GLU A 379 -14.11 -13.81 8.76
CA GLU A 379 -14.58 -14.22 10.11
C GLU A 379 -14.10 -15.62 10.50
N LYS A 380 -13.81 -16.49 9.53
CA LYS A 380 -13.44 -17.90 9.78
C LYS A 380 -11.97 -18.22 9.52
N THR A 381 -11.17 -17.25 9.10
CA THR A 381 -9.75 -17.43 8.82
C THR A 381 -8.92 -16.36 9.53
N SER A 382 -7.59 -16.51 9.48
CA SER A 382 -6.65 -15.48 9.96
C SER A 382 -6.28 -14.43 8.90
N LEU A 383 -7.05 -14.33 7.82
CA LEU A 383 -6.80 -13.33 6.79
C LEU A 383 -7.22 -11.94 7.25
N ASP A 384 -6.45 -10.94 6.88
CA ASP A 384 -6.73 -9.52 7.14
C ASP A 384 -7.44 -8.84 5.95
N LEU A 385 -7.25 -9.41 4.75
CA LEU A 385 -7.77 -8.88 3.50
C LEU A 385 -8.11 -10.00 2.54
N VAL A 386 -9.23 -9.90 1.83
CA VAL A 386 -9.63 -10.84 0.79
C VAL A 386 -10.14 -10.12 -0.45
N GLY A 387 -9.51 -10.38 -1.59
CA GLY A 387 -9.94 -9.86 -2.90
C GLY A 387 -10.97 -10.76 -3.56
N GLY A 388 -11.88 -10.15 -4.31
CA GLY A 388 -12.76 -10.85 -5.23
C GLY A 388 -12.21 -10.89 -6.66
N ALA A 389 -13.04 -11.31 -7.58
CA ALA A 389 -12.76 -11.35 -9.02
C ALA A 389 -13.43 -10.19 -9.75
N VAL A 390 -12.81 -9.73 -10.81
CA VAL A 390 -13.34 -8.69 -11.69
C VAL A 390 -13.65 -9.30 -13.05
N ARG A 391 -14.87 -9.12 -13.53
CA ARG A 391 -15.27 -9.54 -14.87
C ARG A 391 -15.22 -8.36 -15.83
N GLU A 392 -14.34 -8.47 -16.79
CA GLU A 392 -14.21 -7.48 -17.86
C GLU A 392 -15.38 -7.57 -18.87
N ILE A 393 -15.58 -6.50 -19.62
CA ILE A 393 -16.63 -6.43 -20.66
C ILE A 393 -16.54 -7.54 -21.71
N THR A 394 -15.34 -8.07 -21.94
CA THR A 394 -15.10 -9.22 -22.83
C THR A 394 -15.66 -10.53 -22.29
N GLY A 395 -16.19 -10.53 -21.05
CA GLY A 395 -16.63 -11.72 -20.32
C GLY A 395 -15.52 -12.46 -19.60
N TYR A 396 -14.27 -12.10 -19.82
CA TYR A 396 -13.12 -12.67 -19.10
C TYR A 396 -13.14 -12.24 -17.63
N THR A 397 -12.96 -13.19 -16.72
CA THR A 397 -12.92 -12.94 -15.28
C THR A 397 -11.50 -13.17 -14.76
N THR A 398 -10.97 -12.22 -14.01
CA THR A 398 -9.63 -12.29 -13.44
C THR A 398 -9.62 -11.99 -11.94
N THR A 399 -8.71 -12.61 -11.22
CA THR A 399 -8.51 -12.43 -9.77
C THR A 399 -7.29 -11.59 -9.44
N TYR A 400 -6.40 -11.29 -10.40
CA TYR A 400 -5.18 -10.49 -10.20
C TYR A 400 -4.34 -10.91 -8.99
N ARG A 401 -4.10 -12.19 -8.84
CA ARG A 401 -3.30 -12.77 -7.75
C ARG A 401 -1.82 -12.51 -7.96
N GLN A 402 -1.15 -11.99 -6.93
CA GLN A 402 0.27 -11.67 -6.99
C GLN A 402 1.02 -12.37 -5.85
N ARG A 403 2.17 -12.94 -6.17
CA ARG A 403 3.17 -13.38 -5.20
C ARG A 403 4.28 -12.34 -5.16
N ILE A 404 4.53 -11.81 -3.96
CA ILE A 404 5.52 -10.77 -3.71
C ILE A 404 6.61 -11.36 -2.83
N ASN A 405 7.84 -11.32 -3.28
CA ASN A 405 9.00 -11.78 -2.53
C ASN A 405 10.07 -10.69 -2.51
N VAL A 406 10.59 -10.40 -1.34
CA VAL A 406 11.74 -9.51 -1.15
C VAL A 406 12.94 -10.39 -0.85
N GLU A 407 13.91 -10.39 -1.75
CA GLU A 407 15.19 -11.09 -1.57
C GLU A 407 16.17 -10.15 -0.91
N SER A 408 16.66 -10.56 0.24
CA SER A 408 17.69 -9.80 0.98
C SER A 408 18.90 -9.58 0.11
N GLY A 409 19.30 -8.34 0.00
CA GLY A 409 20.45 -7.90 -0.77
C GLY A 409 21.67 -7.64 0.11
N THR A 410 22.56 -6.85 -0.42
CA THR A 410 23.74 -6.28 0.27
C THR A 410 23.38 -4.91 0.83
N GLU A 411 24.39 -4.17 1.30
CA GLU A 411 24.24 -2.75 1.67
C GLU A 411 23.64 -1.88 0.56
N GLU A 412 23.70 -2.34 -0.70
CA GLU A 412 23.09 -1.66 -1.85
C GLU A 412 21.55 -1.74 -1.87
N GLY A 413 20.93 -2.58 -1.04
CA GLY A 413 19.49 -2.77 -0.93
C GLY A 413 19.01 -4.14 -1.40
N ASP A 414 17.71 -4.37 -1.24
CA ASP A 414 17.03 -5.63 -1.53
C ASP A 414 16.52 -5.71 -2.98
N CYS A 415 16.10 -6.91 -3.39
CA CYS A 415 15.47 -7.12 -4.69
C CYS A 415 14.00 -7.56 -4.54
N LEU A 416 13.10 -6.82 -5.19
CA LEU A 416 11.69 -7.16 -5.24
C LEU A 416 11.40 -8.11 -6.39
N ARG A 417 10.73 -9.23 -6.10
CA ARG A 417 10.20 -10.14 -7.13
C ARG A 417 8.69 -10.20 -7.05
N VAL A 418 8.03 -9.92 -8.16
CA VAL A 418 6.57 -10.00 -8.28
C VAL A 418 6.23 -11.01 -9.37
N ARG A 419 5.37 -11.98 -9.05
CA ARG A 419 4.91 -13.01 -9.98
C ARG A 419 3.41 -13.20 -9.86
N GLN A 420 2.76 -13.54 -10.96
CA GLN A 420 1.37 -13.99 -10.90
C GLN A 420 1.29 -15.35 -10.21
N GLY A 421 0.29 -15.52 -9.35
CA GLY A 421 0.06 -16.80 -8.67
C GLY A 421 -0.43 -16.66 -7.23
N TYR A 422 -0.47 -17.79 -6.55
CA TYR A 422 -0.90 -17.91 -5.15
C TYR A 422 -0.03 -18.93 -4.43
N HIS A 423 -0.13 -18.99 -3.10
CA HIS A 423 0.63 -19.90 -2.27
C HIS A 423 -0.07 -21.26 -2.10
N HIS A 424 -1.29 -21.23 -1.55
CA HIS A 424 -2.11 -22.44 -1.31
C HIS A 424 -3.59 -22.09 -1.25
N THR A 425 -4.43 -23.11 -1.31
CA THR A 425 -5.89 -22.99 -1.13
C THR A 425 -6.23 -22.83 0.35
N ILE A 426 -7.31 -22.14 0.65
CA ILE A 426 -7.78 -21.94 2.03
C ILE A 426 -8.69 -23.11 2.40
N GLU A 427 -8.39 -23.77 3.53
CA GLU A 427 -9.20 -24.87 4.05
C GLU A 427 -10.65 -24.39 4.33
N GLY A 428 -11.62 -25.17 3.90
CA GLY A 428 -13.04 -24.81 4.00
C GLY A 428 -13.56 -23.84 2.93
N PHE A 429 -12.65 -23.25 2.11
CA PHE A 429 -12.99 -22.27 1.07
C PHE A 429 -12.34 -22.63 -0.28
N PRO A 430 -12.86 -23.62 -1.01
CA PRO A 430 -12.19 -24.16 -2.21
C PRO A 430 -11.98 -23.15 -3.33
N ASP A 431 -12.79 -22.08 -3.39
CA ASP A 431 -12.69 -21.01 -4.38
C ASP A 431 -11.71 -19.90 -3.96
N CYS A 432 -11.11 -20.00 -2.75
CA CYS A 432 -10.25 -18.99 -2.19
C CYS A 432 -8.83 -19.51 -1.97
N VAL A 433 -7.86 -18.64 -2.16
CA VAL A 433 -6.42 -18.94 -2.04
C VAL A 433 -5.71 -17.84 -1.26
N VAL A 434 -4.57 -18.19 -0.64
CA VAL A 434 -3.64 -17.24 -0.04
C VAL A 434 -2.71 -16.68 -1.11
N THR A 435 -2.52 -15.38 -1.12
CA THR A 435 -1.66 -14.63 -2.07
C THR A 435 -1.07 -13.43 -1.35
N ASP A 436 -0.13 -12.69 -1.95
CA ASP A 436 0.47 -11.52 -1.32
C ASP A 436 -0.14 -10.20 -1.80
N GLY A 437 -0.89 -10.23 -2.89
CA GLY A 437 -1.52 -9.03 -3.41
C GLY A 437 -2.70 -9.32 -4.33
N VAL A 438 -3.68 -8.40 -4.29
CA VAL A 438 -4.88 -8.38 -5.12
C VAL A 438 -5.13 -6.97 -5.64
N ILE A 439 -6.06 -6.79 -6.56
CA ILE A 439 -6.33 -5.47 -7.15
C ILE A 439 -7.78 -5.06 -6.95
N ASN A 440 -7.98 -3.81 -6.54
CA ASN A 440 -9.14 -2.93 -6.66
C ASN A 440 -10.52 -3.41 -6.17
N PHE A 441 -10.74 -4.67 -5.93
CA PHE A 441 -11.96 -5.21 -5.35
C PHE A 441 -11.61 -6.13 -4.19
N PHE A 442 -11.57 -5.56 -2.98
CA PHE A 442 -11.20 -6.32 -1.79
C PHE A 442 -11.96 -5.85 -0.54
N LEU A 443 -12.26 -6.79 0.33
CA LEU A 443 -12.74 -6.58 1.69
C LEU A 443 -11.57 -6.74 2.65
N ALA A 444 -11.43 -5.82 3.61
CA ALA A 444 -10.32 -5.87 4.59
C ALA A 444 -10.76 -5.37 5.97
N HIS A 445 -10.06 -5.81 7.01
CA HIS A 445 -10.15 -5.19 8.32
C HIS A 445 -9.77 -3.72 8.24
N THR A 446 -10.67 -2.83 8.64
CA THR A 446 -10.48 -1.36 8.54
C THR A 446 -9.21 -0.91 9.26
N GLU A 447 -8.97 -1.42 10.47
CA GLU A 447 -7.77 -1.09 11.25
C GLU A 447 -6.46 -1.48 10.56
N LYS A 448 -6.44 -2.63 9.87
CA LYS A 448 -5.26 -3.11 9.14
C LYS A 448 -4.96 -2.22 7.93
N VAL A 449 -5.98 -1.81 7.19
CA VAL A 449 -5.81 -0.87 6.07
C VAL A 449 -5.31 0.50 6.57
N LEU A 450 -5.82 0.96 7.71
CA LEU A 450 -5.35 2.21 8.34
C LEU A 450 -3.91 2.09 8.85
N GLN A 451 -3.51 0.93 9.35
CA GLN A 451 -2.16 0.67 9.85
C GLN A 451 -1.14 0.74 8.71
N VAL A 452 -1.41 0.07 7.59
CA VAL A 452 -0.52 0.08 6.42
C VAL A 452 -0.57 1.43 5.72
N GLY A 453 -1.77 1.94 5.43
CA GLY A 453 -1.99 3.18 4.70
C GLY A 453 -1.57 3.09 3.22
N PHE A 454 -1.84 4.17 2.48
CA PHE A 454 -1.46 4.29 1.06
C PHE A 454 -0.52 5.48 0.92
N ASP A 455 0.57 5.35 0.16
CA ASP A 455 1.50 6.46 -0.06
C ASP A 455 0.89 7.52 -0.99
N PRO A 456 0.50 8.69 -0.48
CA PRO A 456 -0.21 9.70 -1.26
C PRO A 456 0.65 10.40 -2.32
N ARG A 457 1.97 10.20 -2.33
CA ARG A 457 2.87 10.67 -3.39
C ARG A 457 2.64 9.90 -4.69
N LEU A 458 2.09 8.69 -4.60
CA LEU A 458 1.80 7.83 -5.73
C LEU A 458 0.42 8.18 -6.31
N ASN A 459 0.39 9.08 -7.26
CA ASN A 459 -0.85 9.54 -7.88
C ASN A 459 -1.56 8.42 -8.65
N ARG A 460 -0.79 7.44 -9.18
CA ARG A 460 -1.30 6.37 -10.04
C ARG A 460 -0.32 5.21 -10.20
N VAL A 461 -0.86 4.06 -10.67
CA VAL A 461 -0.08 2.89 -11.14
C VAL A 461 0.78 2.25 -10.04
N ALA A 462 0.35 2.30 -8.80
CA ALA A 462 1.07 1.69 -7.70
C ALA A 462 0.21 0.71 -6.90
N HIS A 463 -0.61 -0.11 -7.59
CA HIS A 463 -1.47 -1.09 -6.92
C HIS A 463 -0.72 -2.05 -6.00
N LEU A 464 0.54 -2.34 -6.28
CA LEU A 464 1.38 -3.21 -5.47
C LEU A 464 1.97 -2.53 -4.24
N GLU A 465 2.07 -1.21 -4.23
CA GLU A 465 2.73 -0.47 -3.15
C GLU A 465 2.11 -0.77 -1.77
N PHE A 466 0.78 -0.72 -1.67
CA PHE A 466 0.06 -1.05 -0.45
C PHE A 466 0.37 -2.47 0.05
N PHE A 467 0.49 -3.45 -0.86
CA PHE A 467 0.81 -4.82 -0.51
C PHE A 467 2.28 -5.01 -0.15
N ILE A 468 3.19 -4.26 -0.77
CA ILE A 468 4.62 -4.25 -0.40
C ILE A 468 4.78 -3.70 1.01
N ASP A 469 4.15 -2.57 1.33
CA ASP A 469 4.17 -1.98 2.66
C ASP A 469 3.43 -2.86 3.70
N GLY A 470 2.48 -3.66 3.24
CA GLY A 470 1.72 -4.61 4.04
C GLY A 470 2.43 -5.95 4.30
N LEU A 471 3.61 -6.20 3.70
CA LEU A 471 4.35 -7.44 3.95
C LEU A 471 4.69 -7.56 5.45
N GLY A 472 4.40 -8.74 6.02
CA GLY A 472 4.54 -8.99 7.45
C GLY A 472 3.43 -8.40 8.34
N ILE A 473 2.49 -7.61 7.79
CA ILE A 473 1.35 -7.02 8.50
C ILE A 473 0.03 -7.63 8.02
N LEU A 474 -0.11 -7.82 6.69
CA LEU A 474 -1.34 -8.27 6.05
C LEU A 474 -1.24 -9.74 5.64
N HIS A 475 -2.21 -10.54 6.06
CA HIS A 475 -2.49 -11.83 5.47
C HIS A 475 -3.55 -11.67 4.39
N VAL A 476 -3.19 -11.93 3.15
CA VAL A 476 -4.03 -11.61 1.97
C VAL A 476 -4.57 -12.88 1.33
N GLY A 477 -5.85 -12.87 1.02
CA GLY A 477 -6.52 -13.93 0.26
C GLY A 477 -7.17 -13.42 -1.02
N SER A 478 -7.59 -14.32 -1.89
CA SER A 478 -8.31 -14.02 -3.12
C SER A 478 -9.34 -15.10 -3.43
N CYS A 479 -10.60 -14.70 -3.62
CA CYS A 479 -11.71 -15.60 -3.94
C CYS A 479 -12.19 -15.38 -5.40
N SER A 480 -12.37 -16.44 -6.16
CA SER A 480 -12.83 -16.39 -7.54
C SER A 480 -14.36 -16.41 -7.70
N ASN A 481 -15.08 -16.77 -6.64
CA ASN A 481 -16.53 -16.94 -6.63
C ASN A 481 -17.33 -15.70 -6.20
N VAL A 482 -16.65 -14.58 -5.88
CA VAL A 482 -17.27 -13.28 -5.64
C VAL A 482 -16.81 -12.33 -6.72
N VAL A 483 -17.74 -11.95 -7.59
CA VAL A 483 -17.42 -11.28 -8.87
C VAL A 483 -18.13 -9.95 -8.96
N VAL A 484 -17.38 -8.90 -9.29
CA VAL A 484 -17.89 -7.59 -9.69
C VAL A 484 -17.68 -7.41 -11.20
N ASP A 485 -18.62 -6.78 -11.89
CA ASP A 485 -18.48 -6.48 -13.32
C ASP A 485 -17.78 -5.10 -13.47
N HIS A 486 -16.98 -4.98 -14.52
CA HIS A 486 -16.27 -3.74 -14.84
C HIS A 486 -17.03 -2.99 -15.95
N ALA A 487 -17.35 -1.74 -15.76
CA ALA A 487 -18.02 -0.93 -16.77
C ALA A 487 -17.13 -0.73 -18.00
N SER A 488 -17.74 -0.74 -19.17
CA SER A 488 -17.03 -0.58 -20.45
C SER A 488 -16.13 0.65 -20.49
N LYS A 489 -14.86 0.42 -20.85
CA LYS A 489 -13.89 1.47 -21.14
C LYS A 489 -13.83 1.84 -22.62
N ILE A 490 -14.48 1.06 -23.48
CA ILE A 490 -14.41 1.22 -24.94
C ILE A 490 -15.42 2.28 -25.36
N LYS A 491 -14.94 3.51 -25.53
CA LYS A 491 -15.66 4.56 -26.24
C LYS A 491 -14.80 5.02 -27.41
N LEU A 492 -15.42 5.17 -28.58
CA LEU A 492 -14.74 5.78 -29.73
C LEU A 492 -14.26 7.19 -29.36
N PRO A 493 -13.08 7.65 -29.84
CA PRO A 493 -12.47 8.92 -29.42
C PRO A 493 -13.39 10.13 -29.51
N TRP A 494 -14.30 10.14 -30.51
CA TRP A 494 -15.26 11.21 -30.74
C TRP A 494 -16.50 11.15 -29.85
N LEU A 495 -16.75 10.03 -29.17
CA LEU A 495 -17.84 9.87 -28.20
C LEU A 495 -17.40 10.17 -26.77
N LYS A 496 -16.12 10.49 -26.52
CA LYS A 496 -15.61 10.83 -25.21
C LYS A 496 -16.05 12.25 -24.83
N SER A 497 -16.62 12.37 -23.63
CA SER A 497 -16.95 13.66 -23.02
C SER A 497 -15.68 14.49 -22.73
N VAL A 498 -15.85 15.78 -22.43
CA VAL A 498 -14.74 16.66 -22.01
C VAL A 498 -14.05 16.10 -20.77
N ASN A 499 -14.84 15.66 -19.78
CA ASN A 499 -14.34 15.07 -18.55
C ASN A 499 -13.55 13.76 -18.80
N GLU A 500 -13.99 12.90 -19.72
CA GLU A 500 -13.25 11.68 -20.07
C GLU A 500 -11.93 11.98 -20.79
N LYS A 501 -11.88 13.01 -21.62
CA LYS A 501 -10.64 13.47 -22.25
C LYS A 501 -9.68 14.06 -21.21
N GLN A 502 -10.20 14.83 -20.26
CA GLN A 502 -9.42 15.40 -19.17
C GLN A 502 -8.92 14.29 -18.22
N TYR A 503 -9.79 13.36 -17.84
CA TYR A 503 -9.41 12.16 -17.08
C TYR A 503 -8.28 11.39 -17.74
N ALA A 504 -8.34 11.21 -19.08
CA ALA A 504 -7.30 10.51 -19.81
C ALA A 504 -5.92 11.18 -19.71
N LYS A 505 -5.86 12.52 -19.67
CA LYS A 505 -4.60 13.26 -19.48
C LYS A 505 -3.98 12.98 -18.11
N PHE A 506 -4.80 12.94 -17.06
CA PHE A 506 -4.31 12.55 -15.74
C PHE A 506 -3.99 11.06 -15.65
N ARG A 507 -4.69 10.23 -16.42
CA ARG A 507 -4.47 8.79 -16.45
C ARG A 507 -3.21 8.37 -17.19
N TYR A 508 -2.87 9.06 -18.24
CA TYR A 508 -1.74 8.76 -19.10
C TYR A 508 -0.95 10.06 -19.32
N PRO A 509 -0.20 10.50 -18.30
CA PRO A 509 0.66 11.66 -18.49
C PRO A 509 1.63 11.37 -19.63
N ASN A 510 1.79 12.36 -20.52
CA ASN A 510 2.60 12.20 -21.73
C ASN A 510 4.11 12.18 -21.44
N SER A 511 4.54 12.34 -20.18
CA SER A 511 5.95 12.38 -19.85
C SER A 511 6.43 11.01 -19.34
N SER A 512 7.51 10.51 -19.94
CA SER A 512 8.31 9.40 -19.41
C SER A 512 8.77 9.68 -17.96
N ASP A 513 8.90 10.95 -17.61
CA ASP A 513 9.39 11.43 -16.32
C ASP A 513 8.44 11.10 -15.16
N ASP A 514 7.11 11.20 -15.35
CA ASP A 514 6.15 10.85 -14.30
C ASP A 514 6.17 9.35 -13.96
N THR A 515 6.36 8.49 -14.96
CA THR A 515 6.49 7.05 -14.74
C THR A 515 7.81 6.73 -14.03
N MET A 516 8.88 7.41 -14.40
CA MET A 516 10.18 7.26 -13.78
C MET A 516 10.15 7.76 -12.33
N ASN A 517 9.57 8.94 -12.07
CA ASN A 517 9.41 9.49 -10.72
C ASN A 517 8.60 8.56 -9.81
N THR A 518 7.53 7.92 -10.33
CA THR A 518 6.74 6.95 -9.57
C THR A 518 7.57 5.70 -9.23
N LYS A 519 8.34 5.18 -10.19
CA LYS A 519 9.22 4.02 -9.97
C LYS A 519 10.34 4.34 -8.97
N GLN A 520 10.93 5.53 -9.08
CA GLN A 520 11.98 5.99 -8.16
C GLN A 520 11.45 6.11 -6.73
N SER A 521 10.29 6.75 -6.56
CA SER A 521 9.69 6.94 -5.24
C SER A 521 9.32 5.62 -4.56
N LEU A 522 8.80 4.66 -5.33
CA LEU A 522 8.34 3.39 -4.80
C LEU A 522 9.51 2.42 -4.55
N PHE A 523 10.29 2.12 -5.60
CA PHE A 523 11.21 1.00 -5.54
C PHE A 523 12.58 1.40 -5.01
N TYR A 524 13.11 2.51 -5.48
CA TYR A 524 14.48 2.87 -5.20
C TYR A 524 14.63 3.70 -3.94
N PHE A 525 13.73 4.63 -3.70
CA PHE A 525 13.89 5.54 -2.57
C PHE A 525 13.15 5.06 -1.32
N LYS A 526 11.83 4.87 -1.41
CA LYS A 526 11.02 4.49 -0.26
C LYS A 526 11.39 3.13 0.32
N ASN A 527 11.49 2.11 -0.53
CA ASN A 527 11.73 0.72 -0.12
C ASN A 527 13.20 0.30 -0.19
N HIS A 528 14.08 1.17 -0.65
CA HIS A 528 15.52 0.90 -0.80
C HIS A 528 15.84 -0.31 -1.69
N PHE A 529 14.98 -0.64 -2.65
CA PHE A 529 15.27 -1.73 -3.57
C PHE A 529 16.38 -1.35 -4.56
N LYS A 530 17.28 -2.30 -4.85
CA LYS A 530 18.28 -2.18 -5.91
C LYS A 530 17.82 -2.79 -7.20
N CYS A 531 16.89 -3.74 -7.17
CA CYS A 531 16.33 -4.34 -8.36
C CYS A 531 14.85 -4.75 -8.17
N MET A 532 14.14 -4.80 -9.29
CA MET A 532 12.79 -5.32 -9.35
C MET A 532 12.65 -6.24 -10.54
N THR A 533 12.08 -7.42 -10.36
CA THR A 533 11.73 -8.36 -11.41
C THR A 533 10.26 -8.72 -11.33
N GLY A 534 9.63 -8.89 -12.50
CA GLY A 534 8.23 -9.31 -12.58
C GLY A 534 7.91 -9.97 -13.92
N ASN A 535 6.84 -10.76 -13.96
CA ASN A 535 6.30 -11.40 -15.15
C ASN A 535 4.76 -11.32 -15.19
#